data_1f898e01c75cecbc6fdd07fbeab60f19
#
_entry.id   1f898e01c75cecbc6fdd07fbeab60f19
#
_cell.length_a   1.000
_cell.length_b   1.000
_cell.length_c   1.000
_cell.angle_alpha   90.00
_cell.angle_beta   90.00
_cell.angle_gamma   90.00
#
_symmetry.space_group_name_H-M   'P 1'
#
loop_
_entity.id
_entity.type
_entity.pdbx_description
1 polymer ?
#
loop_
_entity_poly.entity_id
_entity_poly.type
_entity_poly.pdbx_seq_one_letter_code
_entity_poly.pdbx_strand_id
1 'polypeptide(L)'
;STENLQLKILNEGDVTDVYDIANIIGTSGDTLNPNGINIVYPGFDGNLDTTGYTIVKGNYETFKQSRTGLQGKIYIENDNLGSFLKGEIKEIIPGGEAISKVPLGTFYILSKDESIQTILPVNTKIKCEYTLTGEFAGVDNTVGYIFKILEDGNSNFQQYNGSHSYIYLPRARAAIGFKPDKSVVLLTAGLGSITGSNQAGPSLFELAELLKLEGCTEGFNLDGGGSASIVARTETGGLEMLNTPSDGSPRAIGNGILFVMQDPNIRVTETTSKSITVEQTAPI
;
A
#
# COMPACT_ATOMS: atom_id res chain seq x y z
N SER A 1 4.76 8.41 -13.99
CA SER A 1 4.69 7.85 -12.64
C SER A 1 3.90 8.81 -11.76
N THR A 2 2.94 8.30 -11.02
CA THR A 2 2.15 9.07 -10.04
C THR A 2 2.81 9.08 -8.66
N GLU A 3 3.94 8.44 -8.54
CA GLU A 3 4.68 8.23 -7.30
C GLU A 3 6.04 8.88 -7.39
N ASN A 4 6.47 9.51 -6.32
CA ASN A 4 7.80 10.09 -6.20
C ASN A 4 8.39 9.77 -4.84
N LEU A 5 9.69 9.46 -4.84
CA LEU A 5 10.48 9.23 -3.65
C LEU A 5 11.36 10.46 -3.43
N GLN A 6 11.28 11.05 -2.25
CA GLN A 6 11.97 12.30 -1.94
C GLN A 6 12.90 12.16 -0.75
N LEU A 7 14.11 12.68 -0.91
CA LEU A 7 15.07 12.95 0.15
C LEU A 7 14.91 14.41 0.58
N LYS A 8 14.67 14.65 1.84
CA LYS A 8 14.49 15.99 2.41
C LYS A 8 15.56 16.26 3.46
N ILE A 9 16.19 17.43 3.35
CA ILE A 9 17.15 17.91 4.34
C ILE A 9 16.38 18.65 5.43
N LEU A 10 16.77 18.43 6.70
CA LEU A 10 16.14 19.01 7.86
C LEU A 10 17.09 19.95 8.58
N ASN A 11 16.63 21.16 8.89
CA ASN A 11 17.29 22.09 9.78
C ASN A 11 16.32 22.47 10.91
N GLU A 12 16.69 22.19 12.16
CA GLU A 12 15.87 22.42 13.35
C GLU A 12 14.45 21.81 13.26
N GLY A 13 14.29 20.78 12.42
CA GLY A 13 13.01 20.11 12.18
C GLY A 13 12.28 20.55 10.92
N ASP A 14 12.61 21.69 10.36
CA ASP A 14 12.03 22.20 9.11
C ASP A 14 12.74 21.61 7.88
N VAL A 15 11.99 21.44 6.79
CA VAL A 15 12.53 21.01 5.49
C VAL A 15 13.16 22.21 4.80
N THR A 16 14.47 22.15 4.52
CA THR A 16 15.18 23.21 3.79
C THR A 16 15.32 22.92 2.30
N ASP A 17 15.56 21.65 1.96
CA ASP A 17 15.79 21.24 0.58
C ASP A 17 15.14 19.89 0.31
N VAL A 18 14.78 19.65 -0.97
CA VAL A 18 14.11 18.44 -1.44
C VAL A 18 14.79 17.94 -2.71
N TYR A 19 15.12 16.65 -2.75
CA TYR A 19 15.73 15.98 -3.89
C TYR A 19 14.97 14.71 -4.21
N ASP A 20 14.82 14.42 -5.51
CA ASP A 20 14.20 13.18 -5.96
C ASP A 20 15.14 11.99 -5.77
N ILE A 21 14.62 10.90 -5.23
CA ILE A 21 15.32 9.62 -5.13
C ILE A 21 15.01 8.82 -6.39
N ALA A 22 16.06 8.46 -7.11
CA ALA A 22 15.94 7.76 -8.39
C ALA A 22 15.69 6.26 -8.21
N ASN A 23 16.22 5.65 -7.16
CA ASN A 23 16.00 4.24 -6.87
C ASN A 23 16.24 3.88 -5.39
N ILE A 24 15.62 2.78 -4.98
CA ILE A 24 15.86 2.14 -3.69
C ILE A 24 16.43 0.75 -3.92
N ILE A 25 17.52 0.45 -3.24
CA ILE A 25 18.23 -0.82 -3.31
C ILE A 25 17.99 -1.58 -2.00
N GLY A 26 17.27 -2.67 -2.08
CA GLY A 26 16.96 -3.51 -0.92
C GLY A 26 17.37 -4.96 -1.10
N THR A 27 17.55 -5.40 -2.35
CA THR A 27 17.92 -6.78 -2.69
C THR A 27 19.08 -6.84 -3.65
N SER A 28 19.75 -8.01 -3.75
CA SER A 28 20.87 -8.23 -4.67
C SER A 28 20.48 -8.17 -6.15
N GLY A 29 19.20 -8.15 -6.49
CA GLY A 29 18.71 -8.00 -7.86
C GLY A 29 18.45 -6.55 -8.27
N ASP A 30 18.51 -5.60 -7.33
CA ASP A 30 18.30 -4.19 -7.61
C ASP A 30 19.57 -3.57 -8.24
N THR A 31 19.37 -2.56 -9.09
CA THR A 31 20.47 -1.88 -9.79
C THR A 31 20.47 -0.39 -9.49
N LEU A 32 21.67 0.19 -9.41
CA LEU A 32 21.84 1.62 -9.23
C LEU A 32 21.42 2.39 -10.48
N ASN A 33 20.69 3.48 -10.29
CA ASN A 33 20.43 4.46 -11.33
C ASN A 33 21.64 5.42 -11.42
N PRO A 34 22.37 5.48 -12.53
CA PRO A 34 23.57 6.31 -12.66
C PRO A 34 23.29 7.83 -12.73
N ASN A 35 22.03 8.20 -12.97
CA ASN A 35 21.62 9.59 -13.19
C ASN A 35 20.86 10.20 -12.02
N GLY A 36 20.99 9.65 -10.80
CA GLY A 36 20.26 10.17 -9.67
C GLY A 36 20.74 9.65 -8.32
N ILE A 37 20.00 10.02 -7.30
CA ILE A 37 20.23 9.61 -5.92
C ILE A 37 19.64 8.23 -5.70
N ASN A 38 20.44 7.30 -5.22
CA ASN A 38 20.03 5.96 -4.85
C ASN A 38 20.14 5.78 -3.33
N ILE A 39 19.22 5.07 -2.74
CA ILE A 39 19.26 4.71 -1.31
C ILE A 39 19.43 3.22 -1.18
N VAL A 40 20.43 2.78 -0.42
CA VAL A 40 20.59 1.36 -0.07
C VAL A 40 20.06 1.15 1.34
N TYR A 41 19.10 0.24 1.43
CA TYR A 41 18.38 0.00 2.67
C TYR A 41 19.21 -0.67 3.75
N PRO A 42 18.90 -0.39 5.01
CA PRO A 42 19.43 -1.14 6.14
C PRO A 42 19.16 -2.65 5.99
N GLY A 43 20.18 -3.44 6.24
CA GLY A 43 20.08 -4.89 6.12
C GLY A 43 20.27 -5.44 4.69
N PHE A 44 20.58 -4.58 3.70
CA PHE A 44 21.00 -5.07 2.38
C PHE A 44 22.17 -6.07 2.54
N ASP A 45 22.01 -7.21 1.90
CA ASP A 45 23.03 -8.28 1.85
C ASP A 45 23.12 -8.77 0.40
N GLY A 46 24.19 -8.40 -0.28
CA GLY A 46 24.37 -8.64 -1.71
C GLY A 46 25.74 -8.19 -2.18
N ASN A 47 25.89 -7.98 -3.47
CA ASN A 47 27.10 -7.41 -4.06
C ASN A 47 26.69 -6.27 -4.99
N LEU A 48 26.99 -5.05 -4.58
CA LEU A 48 26.66 -3.83 -5.30
C LEU A 48 27.94 -3.16 -5.78
N ASP A 49 28.12 -3.07 -7.09
CA ASP A 49 29.19 -2.31 -7.70
C ASP A 49 28.88 -0.81 -7.60
N THR A 50 29.67 -0.12 -6.83
CA THR A 50 29.54 1.33 -6.60
C THR A 50 30.66 2.13 -7.24
N THR A 51 31.35 1.56 -8.23
CA THR A 51 32.42 2.24 -8.94
C THR A 51 31.96 3.56 -9.53
N GLY A 52 32.66 4.64 -9.18
CA GLY A 52 32.33 6.00 -9.62
C GLY A 52 31.17 6.66 -8.91
N TYR A 53 30.64 6.04 -7.84
CA TYR A 53 29.66 6.69 -6.98
C TYR A 53 30.34 7.26 -5.72
N THR A 54 29.86 8.39 -5.27
CA THR A 54 30.09 8.86 -3.90
C THR A 54 29.12 8.14 -2.98
N ILE A 55 29.60 7.59 -1.88
CA ILE A 55 28.79 6.94 -0.85
C ILE A 55 28.67 7.89 0.34
N VAL A 56 27.45 8.22 0.70
CA VAL A 56 27.11 8.98 1.90
C VAL A 56 26.48 8.00 2.89
N LYS A 57 27.16 7.76 4.00
CA LYS A 57 26.68 6.87 5.06
C LYS A 57 25.96 7.66 6.15
N GLY A 58 24.86 7.13 6.63
CA GLY A 58 24.13 7.68 7.74
C GLY A 58 23.68 6.63 8.74
N ASN A 59 23.34 7.09 9.92
CA ASN A 59 22.65 6.29 10.93
C ASN A 59 21.18 6.69 10.95
N TYR A 60 20.27 5.71 10.93
CA TYR A 60 18.86 6.03 11.04
C TYR A 60 18.38 6.08 12.47
N GLU A 61 17.51 7.02 12.76
CA GLU A 61 16.73 7.13 13.99
C GLU A 61 15.45 6.31 13.89
N THR A 62 14.83 6.36 12.70
CA THR A 62 13.61 5.63 12.39
C THR A 62 13.75 5.03 10.99
N PHE A 63 13.43 3.76 10.88
CA PHE A 63 13.34 3.05 9.60
C PHE A 63 12.13 2.15 9.59
N LYS A 64 11.26 2.34 8.61
CA LYS A 64 10.12 1.45 8.36
C LYS A 64 10.56 0.43 7.31
N GLN A 65 10.77 -0.80 7.74
CA GLN A 65 11.15 -1.89 6.85
C GLN A 65 9.96 -2.25 5.98
N SER A 66 10.17 -2.25 4.67
CA SER A 66 9.22 -2.86 3.75
C SER A 66 9.39 -4.38 3.76
N ARG A 67 8.29 -5.12 3.65
CA ARG A 67 8.38 -6.57 3.40
C ARG A 67 8.75 -6.83 1.96
N THR A 68 9.64 -7.80 1.74
CA THR A 68 9.88 -8.34 0.41
C THR A 68 8.65 -9.14 -0.01
N GLY A 69 7.90 -8.62 -0.98
CA GLY A 69 6.74 -9.33 -1.53
C GLY A 69 7.13 -10.52 -2.39
N LEU A 70 6.13 -11.31 -2.76
CA LEU A 70 6.26 -12.33 -3.79
C LEU A 70 6.85 -11.70 -5.07
N GLN A 71 8.01 -12.19 -5.55
CA GLN A 71 8.82 -11.70 -6.67
C GLN A 71 9.94 -10.69 -6.33
N GLY A 72 10.33 -10.56 -5.07
CA GLY A 72 11.46 -9.71 -4.70
C GLY A 72 11.19 -8.20 -4.81
N LYS A 73 9.96 -7.79 -5.07
CA LYS A 73 9.58 -6.37 -5.06
C LYS A 73 9.47 -5.89 -3.62
N ILE A 74 10.13 -4.79 -3.33
CA ILE A 74 9.99 -4.10 -2.06
C ILE A 74 8.66 -3.35 -2.11
N TYR A 75 7.72 -3.77 -1.27
CA TYR A 75 6.54 -2.97 -0.98
C TYR A 75 6.86 -2.15 0.26
N ILE A 76 6.79 -0.85 0.14
CA ILE A 76 6.77 0.02 1.31
C ILE A 76 5.42 -0.25 1.96
N GLU A 77 5.43 -1.08 3.03
CA GLU A 77 4.27 -1.17 3.92
C GLU A 77 4.13 0.19 4.59
N ASN A 78 3.42 1.05 3.92
CA ASN A 78 3.14 2.35 4.45
C ASN A 78 1.64 2.46 4.59
N ASP A 79 1.19 2.26 5.81
CA ASP A 79 -0.18 2.61 6.18
C ASP A 79 -0.42 4.11 6.03
N ASN A 80 0.65 4.88 5.84
CA ASN A 80 0.62 6.30 5.60
C ASN A 80 1.71 6.66 4.60
N LEU A 81 1.35 7.38 3.56
CA LEU A 81 2.28 8.18 2.77
C LEU A 81 3.11 9.01 3.76
N GLY A 82 4.41 9.03 3.60
CA GLY A 82 5.26 9.80 4.48
C GLY A 82 6.65 9.22 4.66
N SER A 83 7.26 9.54 5.78
CA SER A 83 8.65 9.23 6.06
C SER A 83 8.88 7.74 6.31
N PHE A 84 9.69 7.10 5.47
CA PHE A 84 10.13 5.71 5.66
C PHE A 84 11.54 5.61 6.28
N LEU A 85 12.33 6.68 6.22
CA LEU A 85 13.65 6.75 6.81
C LEU A 85 13.86 8.15 7.37
N LYS A 86 14.34 8.24 8.61
CA LYS A 86 14.88 9.47 9.22
C LYS A 86 16.24 9.14 9.80
N GLY A 87 17.19 10.03 9.63
CA GLY A 87 18.53 9.80 10.14
C GLY A 87 19.47 10.98 9.95
N GLU A 88 20.73 10.73 10.25
CA GLU A 88 21.79 11.73 10.21
C GLU A 88 23.02 11.19 9.46
N ILE A 89 23.60 12.01 8.61
CA ILE A 89 24.80 11.67 7.83
C ILE A 89 26.01 11.62 8.78
N LYS A 90 26.80 10.56 8.67
CA LYS A 90 27.96 10.30 9.54
C LYS A 90 29.29 10.25 8.80
N GLU A 91 29.29 9.88 7.52
CA GLU A 91 30.52 9.68 6.75
C GLU A 91 30.27 9.87 5.26
N ILE A 92 31.27 10.38 4.55
CA ILE A 92 31.25 10.51 3.09
C ILE A 92 32.49 9.80 2.56
N ILE A 93 32.30 8.89 1.60
CA ILE A 93 33.35 8.12 0.92
C ILE A 93 33.34 8.48 -0.57
N PRO A 94 34.26 9.32 -1.03
CA PRO A 94 34.43 9.60 -2.46
C PRO A 94 34.94 8.37 -3.21
N GLY A 95 34.51 8.19 -4.44
CA GLY A 95 35.05 7.18 -5.34
C GLY A 95 34.53 5.75 -5.17
N GLY A 96 33.63 5.54 -4.24
CA GLY A 96 32.88 4.29 -4.01
C GLY A 96 33.77 3.06 -3.72
N GLU A 97 33.33 2.27 -2.76
CA GLU A 97 33.82 0.91 -2.50
C GLU A 97 32.69 -0.06 -2.77
N ALA A 98 33.00 -1.30 -3.18
CA ALA A 98 31.95 -2.31 -3.33
C ALA A 98 31.19 -2.53 -2.02
N ILE A 99 29.86 -2.46 -2.08
CA ILE A 99 29.01 -2.69 -0.92
C ILE A 99 28.53 -4.13 -0.95
N SER A 100 28.96 -4.93 0.01
CA SER A 100 28.45 -6.29 0.20
C SER A 100 27.36 -6.38 1.25
N LYS A 101 27.35 -5.44 2.18
CA LYS A 101 26.37 -5.42 3.28
C LYS A 101 26.17 -4.02 3.84
N VAL A 102 24.92 -3.66 4.12
CA VAL A 102 24.58 -2.47 4.90
C VAL A 102 24.12 -2.92 6.30
N PRO A 103 24.88 -2.59 7.36
CA PRO A 103 24.51 -2.98 8.71
C PRO A 103 23.17 -2.41 9.15
N LEU A 104 22.47 -3.12 10.04
CA LEU A 104 21.31 -2.56 10.75
C LEU A 104 21.75 -1.33 11.55
N GLY A 105 20.92 -0.31 11.61
CA GLY A 105 21.25 0.99 12.23
C GLY A 105 21.84 1.99 11.23
N THR A 106 22.24 1.56 10.04
CA THR A 106 22.84 2.42 9.00
C THR A 106 22.03 2.39 7.69
N PHE A 107 22.24 3.40 6.86
CA PHE A 107 21.79 3.47 5.48
C PHE A 107 22.88 4.09 4.62
N TYR A 108 22.82 3.87 3.31
CA TYR A 108 23.76 4.48 2.37
C TYR A 108 22.97 5.23 1.30
N ILE A 109 23.48 6.41 0.94
CA ILE A 109 23.02 7.20 -0.20
C ILE A 109 24.14 7.24 -1.22
N LEU A 110 23.83 6.97 -2.48
CA LEU A 110 24.80 6.90 -3.56
C LEU A 110 24.42 7.81 -4.72
N SER A 111 25.38 8.57 -5.22
CA SER A 111 25.24 9.37 -6.44
C SER A 111 26.56 9.40 -7.20
N LYS A 112 26.48 9.46 -8.54
CA LYS A 112 27.64 9.80 -9.39
C LYS A 112 27.89 11.30 -9.47
N ASP A 113 26.90 12.10 -9.10
CA ASP A 113 27.08 13.54 -8.97
C ASP A 113 27.85 13.84 -7.66
N GLU A 114 29.07 14.34 -7.82
CA GLU A 114 29.95 14.68 -6.68
C GLU A 114 29.36 15.81 -5.81
N SER A 115 28.41 16.60 -6.33
CA SER A 115 27.73 17.63 -5.54
C SER A 115 27.00 17.07 -4.34
N ILE A 116 26.70 15.77 -4.31
CA ILE A 116 26.09 15.08 -3.17
C ILE A 116 26.85 15.29 -1.87
N GLN A 117 28.18 15.45 -1.93
CA GLN A 117 29.03 15.71 -0.78
C GLN A 117 28.77 17.09 -0.15
N THR A 118 28.42 18.07 -1.00
CA THR A 118 28.07 19.43 -0.57
C THR A 118 26.62 19.50 -0.10
N ILE A 119 25.76 18.73 -0.77
CA ILE A 119 24.31 18.65 -0.46
C ILE A 119 24.10 17.97 0.89
N LEU A 120 24.85 16.90 1.18
CA LEU A 120 24.71 16.08 2.38
C LEU A 120 26.01 16.04 3.21
N PRO A 121 26.49 17.15 3.75
CA PRO A 121 27.66 17.13 4.62
C PRO A 121 27.40 16.31 5.90
N VAL A 122 28.47 15.90 6.54
CA VAL A 122 28.40 15.19 7.84
C VAL A 122 27.59 16.02 8.87
N ASN A 123 26.77 15.33 9.68
CA ASN A 123 25.80 15.85 10.64
C ASN A 123 24.50 16.44 9.99
N THR A 124 24.34 16.35 8.67
CA THR A 124 23.05 16.68 8.05
C THR A 124 21.98 15.70 8.50
N LYS A 125 20.85 16.22 8.99
CA LYS A 125 19.66 15.42 9.27
C LYS A 125 18.80 15.32 8.03
N ILE A 126 18.31 14.14 7.77
CA ILE A 126 17.47 13.84 6.60
C ILE A 126 16.23 13.08 6.97
N LYS A 127 15.24 13.18 6.08
CA LYS A 127 14.14 12.23 6.00
C LYS A 127 13.91 11.83 4.54
N CYS A 128 13.56 10.58 4.32
CA CYS A 128 13.13 10.09 3.03
C CYS A 128 11.64 9.79 3.09
N GLU A 129 10.89 10.30 2.12
CA GLU A 129 9.43 10.20 2.07
C GLU A 129 8.97 9.63 0.73
N TYR A 130 7.87 8.90 0.82
CA TYR A 130 7.10 8.47 -0.31
C TYR A 130 5.96 9.48 -0.51
N THR A 131 5.88 10.08 -1.69
CA THR A 131 4.86 11.08 -2.00
C THR A 131 4.13 10.70 -3.28
N LEU A 132 2.89 11.13 -3.38
CA LEU A 132 2.13 11.06 -4.61
C LEU A 132 2.21 12.38 -5.34
N THR A 133 2.18 12.31 -6.68
CA THR A 133 2.25 13.47 -7.57
C THR A 133 1.03 13.52 -8.49
N GLY A 134 0.89 14.61 -9.25
CA GLY A 134 -0.22 14.80 -10.17
C GLY A 134 -1.55 14.95 -9.42
N GLU A 135 -2.57 14.29 -9.90
CA GLU A 135 -3.93 14.31 -9.30
C GLU A 135 -4.01 13.72 -7.88
N PHE A 136 -3.00 12.94 -7.48
CA PHE A 136 -2.92 12.34 -6.14
C PHE A 136 -2.05 13.15 -5.18
N ALA A 137 -1.52 14.30 -5.60
CA ALA A 137 -0.73 15.16 -4.72
C ALA A 137 -1.58 15.62 -3.50
N GLY A 138 -1.01 15.45 -2.30
CA GLY A 138 -1.69 15.81 -1.05
C GLY A 138 -2.68 14.78 -0.52
N VAL A 139 -2.74 13.58 -1.10
CA VAL A 139 -3.50 12.45 -0.53
C VAL A 139 -2.72 11.88 0.64
N ASP A 140 -3.37 11.76 1.80
CA ASP A 140 -2.75 11.26 3.03
C ASP A 140 -2.75 9.74 3.14
N ASN A 141 -3.75 9.07 2.56
CA ASN A 141 -3.91 7.62 2.67
C ASN A 141 -4.23 7.00 1.32
N THR A 142 -3.66 5.82 1.07
CA THR A 142 -3.94 5.03 -0.13
C THR A 142 -4.18 3.58 0.21
N VAL A 143 -5.03 2.94 -0.56
CA VAL A 143 -5.23 1.49 -0.54
C VAL A 143 -5.16 0.95 -1.95
N GLY A 144 -4.43 -0.16 -2.12
CA GLY A 144 -4.38 -0.85 -3.40
C GLY A 144 -5.68 -1.61 -3.67
N TYR A 145 -6.08 -1.66 -4.93
CA TYR A 145 -7.20 -2.49 -5.39
C TYR A 145 -6.73 -3.49 -6.45
N ILE A 146 -7.49 -4.57 -6.64
CA ILE A 146 -7.18 -5.58 -7.65
C ILE A 146 -7.85 -5.22 -8.98
N PHE A 147 -9.13 -4.85 -8.94
CA PHE A 147 -9.90 -4.45 -10.12
C PHE A 147 -10.81 -3.27 -9.80
N LYS A 148 -10.87 -2.29 -10.72
CA LYS A 148 -11.98 -1.33 -10.77
C LYS A 148 -13.17 -2.06 -11.40
N ILE A 149 -14.23 -2.29 -10.63
CA ILE A 149 -15.37 -3.11 -11.04
C ILE A 149 -16.59 -2.29 -11.42
N LEU A 150 -16.62 -1.03 -11.02
CA LEU A 150 -17.68 -0.08 -11.33
C LEU A 150 -17.07 1.28 -11.66
N GLU A 151 -17.50 1.89 -12.76
CA GLU A 151 -17.09 3.19 -13.24
C GLU A 151 -18.27 3.93 -13.84
N ASP A 152 -18.56 5.14 -13.37
CA ASP A 152 -19.70 5.95 -13.79
C ASP A 152 -21.04 5.17 -13.77
N GLY A 153 -21.21 4.31 -12.77
CA GLY A 153 -22.39 3.46 -12.62
C GLY A 153 -22.45 2.25 -13.56
N ASN A 154 -21.40 2.01 -14.35
CA ASN A 154 -21.34 0.89 -15.28
C ASN A 154 -20.26 -0.12 -14.85
N SER A 155 -20.58 -1.41 -14.94
CA SER A 155 -19.57 -2.45 -14.74
C SER A 155 -18.63 -2.50 -15.95
N ASN A 156 -17.31 -2.40 -15.70
CA ASN A 156 -16.30 -2.34 -16.74
C ASN A 156 -15.21 -3.40 -16.52
N PHE A 157 -15.37 -4.54 -17.20
CA PHE A 157 -14.40 -5.65 -17.13
C PHE A 157 -13.62 -5.88 -18.44
N GLN A 158 -13.91 -5.14 -19.51
CA GLN A 158 -13.30 -5.35 -20.83
C GLN A 158 -11.79 -5.09 -20.83
N GLN A 159 -11.32 -4.25 -19.94
CA GLN A 159 -9.89 -3.92 -19.80
C GLN A 159 -9.05 -5.04 -19.18
N TYR A 160 -9.67 -6.09 -18.64
CA TYR A 160 -8.97 -7.15 -17.89
C TYR A 160 -8.85 -8.46 -18.68
N ASN A 161 -8.48 -8.38 -19.95
CA ASN A 161 -8.23 -9.54 -20.79
C ASN A 161 -7.18 -10.46 -20.14
N GLY A 162 -7.49 -11.75 -20.02
CA GLY A 162 -6.61 -12.77 -19.44
C GLY A 162 -6.87 -13.14 -17.97
N SER A 163 -7.67 -12.34 -17.24
CA SER A 163 -8.04 -12.63 -15.83
C SER A 163 -9.42 -13.31 -15.71
N HIS A 164 -9.87 -13.98 -16.77
CA HIS A 164 -11.22 -14.51 -16.91
C HIS A 164 -11.70 -15.37 -15.72
N SER A 165 -10.86 -16.31 -15.27
CA SER A 165 -11.23 -17.18 -14.14
C SER A 165 -11.43 -16.40 -12.83
N TYR A 166 -10.63 -15.34 -12.59
CA TYR A 166 -10.77 -14.52 -11.40
C TYR A 166 -12.05 -13.67 -11.44
N ILE A 167 -12.44 -13.18 -12.61
CA ILE A 167 -13.62 -12.34 -12.81
C ILE A 167 -14.91 -13.13 -12.63
N TYR A 168 -14.99 -14.32 -13.23
CA TYR A 168 -16.24 -15.09 -13.31
C TYR A 168 -16.42 -16.10 -12.17
N LEU A 169 -15.34 -16.55 -11.53
CA LEU A 169 -15.48 -17.55 -10.48
C LEU A 169 -16.11 -16.97 -9.20
N PRO A 170 -17.11 -17.65 -8.63
CA PRO A 170 -17.67 -17.32 -7.33
C PRO A 170 -16.61 -17.43 -6.23
N ARG A 171 -16.43 -16.37 -5.44
CA ARG A 171 -15.47 -16.33 -4.33
C ARG A 171 -15.94 -15.36 -3.25
N ALA A 172 -15.47 -15.56 -2.01
CA ALA A 172 -15.59 -14.51 -1.00
C ALA A 172 -14.83 -13.26 -1.45
N ARG A 173 -15.50 -12.11 -1.41
CA ARG A 173 -15.03 -10.84 -1.95
C ARG A 173 -15.10 -9.73 -0.91
N ALA A 174 -14.23 -8.73 -1.08
CA ALA A 174 -14.37 -7.44 -0.43
C ALA A 174 -14.30 -6.34 -1.48
N ALA A 175 -15.05 -5.28 -1.29
CA ALA A 175 -15.08 -4.13 -2.17
C ALA A 175 -15.29 -2.83 -1.38
N ILE A 176 -14.84 -1.74 -1.98
CA ILE A 176 -15.17 -0.39 -1.59
C ILE A 176 -15.90 0.28 -2.75
N GLY A 177 -17.00 0.97 -2.45
CA GLY A 177 -17.78 1.73 -3.43
C GLY A 177 -17.98 3.17 -2.98
N PHE A 178 -18.17 4.06 -3.94
CA PHE A 178 -18.40 5.48 -3.70
C PHE A 178 -19.68 5.90 -4.40
N LYS A 179 -20.53 6.65 -3.65
CA LYS A 179 -21.75 7.25 -4.16
C LYS A 179 -21.50 8.68 -4.66
N PRO A 180 -22.40 9.24 -5.50
CA PRO A 180 -22.29 10.63 -5.97
C PRO A 180 -22.27 11.68 -4.85
N ASP A 181 -22.89 11.39 -3.71
CA ASP A 181 -22.90 12.24 -2.52
C ASP A 181 -21.63 12.12 -1.67
N LYS A 182 -20.63 11.38 -2.14
CA LYS A 182 -19.37 11.07 -1.46
C LYS A 182 -19.50 10.08 -0.29
N SER A 183 -20.64 9.47 -0.08
CA SER A 183 -20.78 8.36 0.87
C SER A 183 -19.96 7.15 0.39
N VAL A 184 -19.42 6.43 1.35
CA VAL A 184 -18.59 5.25 1.11
C VAL A 184 -19.33 3.99 1.53
N VAL A 185 -19.30 2.97 0.69
CA VAL A 185 -19.83 1.64 0.97
C VAL A 185 -18.67 0.66 1.12
N LEU A 186 -18.58 0.01 2.26
CA LEU A 186 -17.69 -1.14 2.46
C LEU A 186 -18.54 -2.40 2.36
N LEU A 187 -18.16 -3.29 1.46
CA LEU A 187 -18.90 -4.50 1.17
C LEU A 187 -18.01 -5.73 1.33
N THR A 188 -18.47 -6.68 2.12
CA THR A 188 -17.96 -8.06 2.06
C THR A 188 -19.09 -8.97 1.61
N ALA A 189 -18.82 -9.84 0.66
CA ALA A 189 -19.79 -10.76 0.11
C ALA A 189 -19.18 -12.17 0.03
N GLY A 190 -19.88 -13.13 0.62
CA GLY A 190 -19.45 -14.53 0.66
C GLY A 190 -20.24 -15.26 1.71
N LEU A 191 -20.49 -16.53 1.48
CA LEU A 191 -21.06 -17.40 2.51
C LEU A 191 -19.89 -17.85 3.40
N GLY A 192 -19.98 -17.58 4.69
CA GLY A 192 -19.14 -18.23 5.67
C GLY A 192 -19.15 -19.74 5.42
N SER A 193 -18.04 -20.40 5.68
CA SER A 193 -17.79 -21.83 5.42
C SER A 193 -19.04 -22.68 5.22
N ILE A 194 -19.50 -22.83 3.99
CA ILE A 194 -20.28 -23.98 3.60
C ILE A 194 -19.26 -25.07 3.32
N THR A 195 -19.16 -26.00 4.27
CA THR A 195 -18.42 -27.27 4.17
C THR A 195 -17.64 -27.49 2.87
N GLY A 196 -16.38 -27.09 2.88
CA GLY A 196 -15.38 -27.61 1.96
C GLY A 196 -15.27 -26.96 0.58
N SER A 197 -16.03 -25.92 0.24
CA SER A 197 -15.84 -25.23 -1.03
C SER A 197 -15.44 -23.76 -0.84
N ASN A 198 -14.25 -23.39 -1.31
CA ASN A 198 -13.80 -22.00 -1.43
C ASN A 198 -14.59 -21.19 -2.47
N GLN A 199 -15.75 -21.67 -2.90
CA GLN A 199 -16.51 -21.18 -4.05
C GLN A 199 -17.81 -20.45 -3.66
N ALA A 200 -17.99 -20.13 -2.40
CA ALA A 200 -19.20 -19.46 -1.94
C ALA A 200 -19.02 -17.93 -1.90
N GLY A 201 -19.61 -17.25 -2.86
CA GLY A 201 -19.59 -15.80 -2.97
C GLY A 201 -19.88 -15.33 -4.40
N PRO A 202 -19.93 -14.03 -4.64
CA PRO A 202 -20.21 -13.48 -5.96
C PRO A 202 -19.01 -13.58 -6.91
N SER A 203 -19.29 -13.60 -8.21
CA SER A 203 -18.37 -13.16 -9.25
C SER A 203 -18.10 -11.65 -9.11
N LEU A 204 -17.12 -11.12 -9.85
CA LEU A 204 -16.91 -9.66 -9.85
C LEU A 204 -18.05 -8.89 -10.51
N PHE A 205 -18.77 -9.50 -11.46
CA PHE A 205 -19.97 -8.90 -12.04
C PHE A 205 -21.08 -8.74 -10.99
N GLU A 206 -21.36 -9.78 -10.25
CA GLU A 206 -22.37 -9.73 -9.18
C GLU A 206 -21.93 -8.77 -8.07
N LEU A 207 -20.64 -8.70 -7.76
CA LEU A 207 -20.10 -7.74 -6.79
C LEU A 207 -20.32 -6.28 -7.25
N ALA A 208 -20.13 -5.99 -8.54
CA ALA A 208 -20.41 -4.69 -9.11
C ALA A 208 -21.90 -4.34 -9.04
N GLU A 209 -22.78 -5.31 -9.37
CA GLU A 209 -24.24 -5.11 -9.25
C GLU A 209 -24.68 -4.86 -7.79
N LEU A 210 -24.06 -5.55 -6.81
CA LEU A 210 -24.33 -5.27 -5.40
C LEU A 210 -23.98 -3.83 -5.02
N LEU A 211 -22.82 -3.32 -5.49
CA LEU A 211 -22.45 -1.92 -5.26
C LEU A 211 -23.43 -0.94 -5.95
N LYS A 212 -23.90 -1.26 -7.16
CA LYS A 212 -24.92 -0.46 -7.86
C LYS A 212 -26.24 -0.42 -7.10
N LEU A 213 -26.69 -1.55 -6.56
CA LEU A 213 -27.88 -1.62 -5.73
C LEU A 213 -27.80 -0.74 -4.48
N GLU A 214 -26.59 -0.57 -3.92
CA GLU A 214 -26.32 0.35 -2.83
C GLU A 214 -26.17 1.81 -3.31
N GLY A 215 -26.30 2.10 -4.60
CA GLY A 215 -26.24 3.45 -5.17
C GLY A 215 -24.83 3.94 -5.48
N CYS A 216 -23.82 3.07 -5.52
CA CYS A 216 -22.48 3.45 -5.90
C CYS A 216 -22.37 3.70 -7.41
N THR A 217 -21.55 4.67 -7.79
CA THR A 217 -21.14 4.94 -9.17
C THR A 217 -19.70 4.52 -9.45
N GLU A 218 -18.87 4.46 -8.42
CA GLU A 218 -17.49 3.96 -8.48
C GLU A 218 -17.34 2.77 -7.54
N GLY A 219 -16.57 1.75 -7.96
CA GLY A 219 -16.38 0.55 -7.17
C GLY A 219 -15.08 -0.19 -7.47
N PHE A 220 -14.42 -0.66 -6.42
CA PHE A 220 -13.12 -1.31 -6.49
C PHE A 220 -13.15 -2.61 -5.69
N ASN A 221 -12.68 -3.70 -6.33
CA ASN A 221 -12.49 -4.97 -5.66
C ASN A 221 -11.17 -4.97 -4.90
N LEU A 222 -11.25 -5.29 -3.63
CA LEU A 222 -10.11 -5.46 -2.72
C LEU A 222 -9.69 -6.94 -2.66
N ASP A 223 -8.73 -7.27 -1.77
CA ASP A 223 -8.41 -8.66 -1.52
C ASP A 223 -9.61 -9.40 -0.89
N GLY A 224 -9.75 -10.66 -1.26
CA GLY A 224 -10.91 -11.47 -0.93
C GLY A 224 -10.55 -12.72 -0.11
N GLY A 225 -11.42 -13.72 -0.16
CA GLY A 225 -11.18 -14.97 0.53
C GLY A 225 -11.12 -14.80 2.05
N GLY A 226 -10.10 -15.38 2.67
CA GLY A 226 -9.86 -15.27 4.11
C GLY A 226 -9.43 -13.88 4.57
N SER A 227 -9.01 -13.00 3.64
CA SER A 227 -8.65 -11.61 3.93
C SER A 227 -9.89 -10.68 4.00
N ALA A 228 -11.04 -11.12 3.46
CA ALA A 228 -12.26 -10.33 3.45
C ALA A 228 -12.88 -10.31 4.86
N SER A 229 -12.62 -9.26 5.61
CA SER A 229 -13.13 -9.08 6.97
C SER A 229 -13.65 -7.66 7.16
N ILE A 230 -14.82 -7.53 7.77
CA ILE A 230 -15.39 -6.25 8.16
C ILE A 230 -15.74 -6.28 9.65
N VAL A 231 -15.28 -5.27 10.36
CA VAL A 231 -15.46 -5.13 11.80
C VAL A 231 -16.11 -3.78 12.09
N ALA A 232 -17.10 -3.76 12.91
CA ALA A 232 -17.75 -2.52 13.36
C ALA A 232 -17.79 -2.44 14.88
N ARG A 233 -17.93 -1.21 15.38
CA ARG A 233 -18.17 -0.95 16.78
C ARG A 233 -19.66 -1.17 17.10
N THR A 234 -19.93 -1.96 18.11
CA THR A 234 -21.29 -2.18 18.61
C THR A 234 -21.79 -0.97 19.39
N GLU A 235 -23.10 -0.92 19.63
CA GLU A 235 -23.72 0.11 20.48
C GLU A 235 -23.16 0.13 21.90
N THR A 236 -22.71 -1.02 22.40
CA THR A 236 -22.08 -1.16 23.72
C THR A 236 -20.61 -0.78 23.74
N GLY A 237 -20.05 -0.38 22.59
CA GLY A 237 -18.65 0.07 22.45
C GLY A 237 -17.65 -1.04 22.16
N GLY A 238 -18.05 -2.31 22.12
CA GLY A 238 -17.21 -3.43 21.68
C GLY A 238 -16.95 -3.41 20.18
N LEU A 239 -16.02 -4.26 19.72
CA LEU A 239 -15.81 -4.53 18.30
C LEU A 239 -16.42 -5.89 17.94
N GLU A 240 -17.17 -5.92 16.86
CA GLU A 240 -17.81 -7.14 16.36
C GLU A 240 -17.45 -7.35 14.88
N MET A 241 -17.14 -8.59 14.55
CA MET A 241 -16.96 -8.98 13.15
C MET A 241 -18.31 -9.23 12.52
N LEU A 242 -18.60 -8.49 11.44
CA LEU A 242 -19.90 -8.53 10.77
C LEU A 242 -20.01 -9.64 9.71
N ASN A 243 -18.89 -10.27 9.33
CA ASN A 243 -18.90 -11.37 8.38
C ASN A 243 -18.05 -12.55 8.90
N THR A 244 -18.25 -13.72 8.31
CA THR A 244 -17.35 -14.87 8.51
C THR A 244 -16.42 -14.97 7.30
N PRO A 245 -15.10 -14.79 7.47
CA PRO A 245 -14.14 -15.00 6.41
C PRO A 245 -14.18 -16.42 5.85
N SER A 246 -13.80 -16.63 4.60
CA SER A 246 -13.84 -17.96 3.96
C SER A 246 -12.95 -19.02 4.65
N ASP A 247 -11.94 -18.59 5.39
CA ASP A 247 -11.06 -19.46 6.16
C ASP A 247 -11.67 -19.86 7.53
N GLY A 248 -12.88 -19.38 7.84
CA GLY A 248 -13.54 -19.58 9.13
C GLY A 248 -13.04 -18.69 10.27
N SER A 249 -11.92 -18.00 10.05
CA SER A 249 -11.31 -17.03 10.99
C SER A 249 -10.59 -15.93 10.22
N PRO A 250 -10.39 -14.76 10.83
CA PRO A 250 -9.64 -13.67 10.19
C PRO A 250 -8.21 -14.11 9.86
N ARG A 251 -7.80 -13.80 8.65
CA ARG A 251 -6.40 -13.95 8.24
C ARG A 251 -5.61 -12.72 8.68
N ALA A 252 -4.32 -12.91 9.00
CA ALA A 252 -3.41 -11.78 9.14
C ALA A 252 -3.25 -11.08 7.78
N ILE A 253 -3.52 -9.78 7.75
CA ILE A 253 -3.44 -8.91 6.56
C ILE A 253 -2.41 -7.81 6.78
N GLY A 254 -1.79 -7.34 5.69
CA GLY A 254 -0.74 -6.31 5.75
C GLY A 254 -1.30 -4.91 6.03
N ASN A 255 -2.53 -4.63 5.59
CA ASN A 255 -3.20 -3.34 5.76
C ASN A 255 -4.71 -3.51 5.85
N GLY A 256 -5.41 -2.42 6.16
CA GLY A 256 -6.86 -2.37 6.20
C GLY A 256 -7.36 -0.94 6.09
N ILE A 257 -8.63 -0.77 5.79
CA ILE A 257 -9.29 0.53 5.77
C ILE A 257 -9.96 0.74 7.13
N LEU A 258 -9.60 1.83 7.81
CA LEU A 258 -10.14 2.17 9.11
C LEU A 258 -10.89 3.51 9.03
N PHE A 259 -12.16 3.51 9.34
CA PHE A 259 -12.94 4.72 9.54
C PHE A 259 -12.99 5.06 11.03
N VAL A 260 -12.38 6.18 11.38
CA VAL A 260 -12.33 6.67 12.76
C VAL A 260 -13.23 7.90 12.88
N MET A 261 -14.21 7.83 13.77
CA MET A 261 -15.00 8.99 14.13
C MET A 261 -14.28 9.76 15.23
N GLN A 262 -13.98 11.02 14.99
CA GLN A 262 -13.28 11.86 15.97
C GLN A 262 -14.19 12.35 17.10
N ASP A 263 -15.50 12.38 16.86
CA ASP A 263 -16.47 12.76 17.90
C ASP A 263 -16.92 11.53 18.70
N PRO A 264 -16.55 11.41 19.98
CA PRO A 264 -16.94 10.30 20.83
C PRO A 264 -18.47 10.23 21.11
N ASN A 265 -19.20 11.27 20.77
CA ASN A 265 -20.66 11.32 20.94
C ASN A 265 -21.44 10.87 19.69
N ILE A 266 -20.76 10.70 18.54
CA ILE A 266 -21.40 10.12 17.36
C ILE A 266 -21.41 8.60 17.51
N ARG A 267 -22.59 8.02 17.58
CA ARG A 267 -22.80 6.57 17.58
C ARG A 267 -23.38 6.14 16.24
N VAL A 268 -22.94 4.99 15.75
CA VAL A 268 -23.60 4.32 14.64
C VAL A 268 -24.97 3.84 15.16
N THR A 269 -26.04 4.46 14.69
CA THR A 269 -27.40 4.16 15.15
C THR A 269 -28.07 3.01 14.39
N GLU A 270 -27.53 2.62 13.23
CA GLU A 270 -28.04 1.49 12.45
C GLU A 270 -26.90 0.70 11.83
N THR A 271 -26.77 -0.57 12.18
CA THR A 271 -26.09 -1.60 11.40
C THR A 271 -27.17 -2.45 10.72
N THR A 272 -27.37 -2.26 9.44
CA THR A 272 -28.23 -3.15 8.66
C THR A 272 -27.36 -4.26 8.07
N SER A 273 -27.46 -5.48 8.63
CA SER A 273 -27.07 -6.69 7.91
C SER A 273 -28.21 -7.08 6.99
N LYS A 274 -28.02 -6.95 5.69
CA LYS A 274 -28.95 -7.47 4.69
C LYS A 274 -28.42 -8.81 4.18
N SER A 275 -29.22 -9.86 4.32
CA SER A 275 -29.01 -11.10 3.59
C SER A 275 -29.71 -10.97 2.23
N ILE A 276 -28.94 -10.97 1.16
CA ILE A 276 -29.46 -11.05 -0.20
C ILE A 276 -29.26 -12.48 -0.67
N THR A 277 -30.31 -13.20 -0.95
CA THR A 277 -30.25 -14.50 -1.63
C THR A 277 -30.31 -14.24 -3.12
N VAL A 278 -29.24 -14.50 -3.83
CA VAL A 278 -29.21 -14.48 -5.29
C VAL A 278 -29.67 -15.86 -5.77
N GLU A 279 -30.83 -15.96 -6.35
CA GLU A 279 -31.25 -17.17 -7.05
C GLU A 279 -30.42 -17.27 -8.34
N GLN A 280 -29.62 -18.31 -8.42
CA GLN A 280 -28.82 -18.61 -9.60
C GLN A 280 -29.76 -19.13 -10.69
N THR A 281 -30.15 -18.29 -11.64
CA THR A 281 -30.72 -18.74 -12.89
C THR A 281 -29.61 -19.39 -13.70
N ALA A 282 -29.81 -20.66 -14.04
CA ALA A 282 -28.87 -21.41 -14.87
C ALA A 282 -28.61 -20.66 -16.19
N PRO A 283 -27.36 -20.60 -16.66
CA PRO A 283 -27.07 -20.03 -17.97
C PRO A 283 -27.75 -20.85 -19.06
N ILE A 284 -28.45 -20.16 -19.95
CA ILE A 284 -28.96 -20.68 -21.20
C ILE A 284 -27.80 -20.92 -22.17
#